data_0d39d91b6833ff81386d70a4129c84aa
#
_entry.id   0d39d91b6833ff81386d70a4129c84aa
#
_cell.length_a   1.000
_cell.length_b   1.000
_cell.length_c   1.000
_cell.angle_alpha   90.00
_cell.angle_beta   90.00
_cell.angle_gamma   90.00
#
_symmetry.space_group_name_H-M   'P 1'
#
loop_
_entity.id
_entity.type
_entity.pdbx_description
1 polymer ?
#
loop_
_entity_poly.entity_id
_entity_poly.type
_entity_poly.pdbx_seq_one_letter_code
_entity_poly.pdbx_strand_id
1 'polypeptide(L)'
;MVHFVGAGPGAPDLITQRGAALLQTADCIIYAGSLVNPVLLGLAKADCTIYNSAKMTLEDVISVMRENEKNNRITVRLHTGDPCLYGAIREQMDRLDAESISYDDTPGVSSFCGAAAALNAEYTLPSVSQTVIITRMEGRTPVPENEKLQSLATHGATMVIFLSIGLVDQVQQALLQGAYTAS
;
A
#
# COMPACT_ATOMS: atom_id res chain seq x y z
N MET A 1 6.83 12.20 16.49
CA MET A 1 5.64 12.06 15.60
C MET A 1 5.93 11.05 14.51
N VAL A 2 4.93 10.22 14.14
CA VAL A 2 5.05 9.22 13.08
C VAL A 2 4.23 9.64 11.85
N HIS A 3 4.86 9.63 10.66
CA HIS A 3 4.20 9.90 9.39
C HIS A 3 4.11 8.61 8.58
N PHE A 4 2.89 8.11 8.33
CA PHE A 4 2.67 7.08 7.31
C PHE A 4 2.72 7.73 5.94
N VAL A 5 3.52 7.19 5.02
CA VAL A 5 3.76 7.83 3.72
C VAL A 5 3.67 6.80 2.60
N GLY A 6 2.90 7.12 1.56
CA GLY A 6 2.85 6.36 0.33
C GLY A 6 4.06 6.64 -0.57
N ALA A 7 4.81 5.58 -0.89
CA ALA A 7 5.99 5.65 -1.76
C ALA A 7 5.65 5.75 -3.26
N GLY A 8 4.38 5.61 -3.62
CA GLY A 8 3.98 5.52 -5.02
C GLY A 8 4.15 4.12 -5.63
N PRO A 9 3.91 3.98 -6.94
CA PRO A 9 3.79 2.69 -7.63
C PRO A 9 5.13 2.09 -8.07
N GLY A 10 6.25 2.68 -7.66
CA GLY A 10 7.60 2.20 -8.00
C GLY A 10 8.46 3.21 -8.76
N ALA A 11 7.89 4.05 -9.63
CA ALA A 11 8.60 5.16 -10.26
C ALA A 11 8.90 6.25 -9.20
N PRO A 12 10.17 6.64 -9.00
CA PRO A 12 10.55 7.56 -7.91
C PRO A 12 9.93 8.96 -8.03
N ASP A 13 9.65 9.41 -9.23
CA ASP A 13 9.02 10.69 -9.54
C ASP A 13 7.51 10.73 -9.28
N LEU A 14 6.90 9.57 -9.02
CA LEU A 14 5.49 9.46 -8.63
C LEU A 14 5.25 9.47 -7.11
N ILE A 15 6.27 9.75 -6.32
CA ILE A 15 6.06 10.10 -4.91
C ILE A 15 5.39 11.47 -4.82
N THR A 16 4.49 11.67 -3.87
CA THR A 16 3.91 13.00 -3.66
C THR A 16 4.96 13.98 -3.14
N GLN A 17 4.79 15.27 -3.47
CA GLN A 17 5.69 16.32 -2.95
C GLN A 17 5.77 16.32 -1.42
N ARG A 18 4.63 16.10 -0.73
CA ARG A 18 4.59 15.97 0.73
C ARG A 18 5.40 14.76 1.20
N GLY A 19 5.22 13.61 0.57
CA GLY A 19 5.96 12.39 0.89
C GLY A 19 7.47 12.59 0.74
N ALA A 20 7.91 13.20 -0.36
CA ALA A 20 9.33 13.52 -0.59
C ALA A 20 9.88 14.48 0.48
N ALA A 21 9.15 15.54 0.83
CA ALA A 21 9.55 16.49 1.88
C ALA A 21 9.68 15.82 3.25
N LEU A 22 8.76 14.89 3.59
CA LEU A 22 8.84 14.12 4.83
C LEU A 22 10.07 13.20 4.86
N LEU A 23 10.41 12.54 3.75
CA LEU A 23 11.63 11.73 3.67
C LEU A 23 12.89 12.56 3.89
N GLN A 24 12.94 13.79 3.34
CA GLN A 24 14.08 14.71 3.47
C GLN A 24 14.30 15.21 4.91
N THR A 25 13.23 15.25 5.71
CA THR A 25 13.30 15.75 7.10
C THR A 25 13.33 14.63 8.13
N ALA A 26 13.09 13.39 7.74
CA ALA A 26 13.02 12.24 8.64
C ALA A 26 14.33 11.99 9.39
N ASP A 27 14.23 11.72 10.69
CA ASP A 27 15.31 11.19 11.51
C ASP A 27 15.40 9.66 11.42
N CYS A 28 14.25 9.04 11.13
CA CYS A 28 14.13 7.60 11.00
C CYS A 28 13.15 7.26 9.87
N ILE A 29 13.53 6.33 9.00
CA ILE A 29 12.65 5.77 7.97
C ILE A 29 12.53 4.27 8.19
N ILE A 30 11.29 3.78 8.30
CA ILE A 30 10.98 2.35 8.33
C ILE A 30 10.22 2.02 7.05
N TYR A 31 10.85 1.35 6.10
CA TYR A 31 10.23 1.07 4.79
C TYR A 31 9.75 -0.37 4.64
N ALA A 32 8.73 -0.58 3.80
CA ALA A 32 8.02 -1.86 3.64
C ALA A 32 8.73 -2.86 2.70
N GLY A 33 10.03 -3.00 2.82
CA GLY A 33 10.81 -4.05 2.14
C GLY A 33 10.97 -3.84 0.63
N SER A 34 11.05 -4.95 -0.10
CA SER A 34 11.45 -4.97 -1.53
C SER A 34 10.45 -4.30 -2.49
N LEU A 35 9.24 -3.99 -2.03
CA LEU A 35 8.23 -3.34 -2.86
C LEU A 35 8.37 -1.81 -2.92
N VAL A 36 9.18 -1.23 -2.05
CA VAL A 36 9.53 0.20 -2.08
C VAL A 36 10.79 0.38 -2.93
N ASN A 37 10.74 1.28 -3.91
CA ASN A 37 11.91 1.57 -4.72
C ASN A 37 13.02 2.19 -3.84
N PRO A 38 14.19 1.55 -3.74
CA PRO A 38 15.26 1.99 -2.85
C PRO A 38 15.86 3.37 -3.23
N VAL A 39 15.66 3.83 -4.46
CA VAL A 39 16.08 5.17 -4.90
C VAL A 39 15.45 6.27 -4.03
N LEU A 40 14.22 6.06 -3.53
CA LEU A 40 13.55 6.99 -2.63
C LEU A 40 14.27 7.17 -1.30
N LEU A 41 15.00 6.16 -0.83
CA LEU A 41 15.78 6.25 0.42
C LEU A 41 16.96 7.22 0.28
N GLY A 42 17.37 7.52 -0.95
CA GLY A 42 18.37 8.54 -1.26
C GLY A 42 17.90 9.99 -1.01
N LEU A 43 16.60 10.21 -0.78
CA LEU A 43 16.06 11.51 -0.36
C LEU A 43 16.33 11.80 1.12
N ALA A 44 16.64 10.79 1.93
CA ALA A 44 16.87 10.94 3.34
C ALA A 44 18.13 11.75 3.63
N LYS A 45 18.13 12.50 4.73
CA LYS A 45 19.32 13.19 5.21
C LYS A 45 20.41 12.20 5.64
N ALA A 46 21.66 12.63 5.65
CA ALA A 46 22.83 11.77 5.87
C ALA A 46 22.85 11.04 7.23
N ASP A 47 22.23 11.60 8.25
CA ASP A 47 22.14 11.06 9.61
C ASP A 47 20.82 10.30 9.89
N CYS A 48 19.99 10.11 8.87
CA CYS A 48 18.74 9.35 8.98
C CYS A 48 19.02 7.85 9.21
N THR A 49 18.37 7.28 10.21
CA THR A 49 18.42 5.82 10.45
C THR A 49 17.37 5.13 9.59
N ILE A 50 17.76 4.10 8.83
CA ILE A 50 16.85 3.40 7.90
C ILE A 50 16.68 1.93 8.30
N TYR A 51 15.43 1.50 8.46
CA TYR A 51 15.03 0.12 8.80
C TYR A 51 14.22 -0.51 7.67
N ASN A 52 14.55 -1.76 7.34
CA ASN A 52 13.74 -2.59 6.45
C ASN A 52 12.79 -3.47 7.27
N SER A 53 11.50 -3.18 7.23
CA SER A 53 10.51 -3.92 8.02
C SER A 53 10.17 -5.32 7.51
N ALA A 54 10.70 -5.74 6.36
CA ALA A 54 10.51 -7.13 5.88
C ALA A 54 11.07 -8.20 6.83
N LYS A 55 11.97 -7.80 7.74
CA LYS A 55 12.62 -8.66 8.73
C LYS A 55 12.25 -8.29 10.17
N MET A 56 11.24 -7.44 10.35
CA MET A 56 10.80 -6.94 11.65
C MET A 56 9.40 -7.46 11.97
N THR A 57 9.16 -7.72 13.23
CA THR A 57 7.81 -7.94 13.76
C THR A 57 7.09 -6.60 13.94
N LEU A 58 5.77 -6.65 14.17
CA LEU A 58 5.01 -5.44 14.54
C LEU A 58 5.61 -4.78 15.79
N GLU A 59 5.94 -5.58 16.79
CA GLU A 59 6.53 -5.08 18.06
C GLU A 59 7.86 -4.38 17.83
N ASP A 60 8.70 -4.89 16.94
CA ASP A 60 9.98 -4.25 16.59
C ASP A 60 9.72 -2.87 15.94
N VAL A 61 8.76 -2.80 15.00
CA VAL A 61 8.40 -1.55 14.33
C VAL A 61 7.89 -0.52 15.33
N ILE A 62 6.95 -0.91 16.20
CA ILE A 62 6.39 -0.03 17.24
C ILE A 62 7.48 0.40 18.25
N SER A 63 8.37 -0.51 18.61
CA SER A 63 9.49 -0.19 19.52
C SER A 63 10.40 0.90 18.94
N VAL A 64 10.72 0.83 17.64
CA VAL A 64 11.51 1.87 16.96
C VAL A 64 10.76 3.21 16.93
N MET A 65 9.46 3.19 16.63
CA MET A 65 8.63 4.41 16.62
C MET A 65 8.59 5.06 18.01
N ARG A 66 8.37 4.25 19.05
CA ARG A 66 8.35 4.69 20.46
C ARG A 66 9.67 5.32 20.90
N GLU A 67 10.79 4.69 20.55
CA GLU A 67 12.11 5.20 20.92
C GLU A 67 12.41 6.54 20.23
N ASN A 68 12.04 6.67 18.95
CA ASN A 68 12.19 7.94 18.25
C ASN A 68 11.30 9.04 18.84
N GLU A 69 10.03 8.71 19.19
CA GLU A 69 9.12 9.68 19.82
C GLU A 69 9.69 10.22 21.16
N LYS A 70 10.21 9.32 22.02
CA LYS A 70 10.87 9.72 23.28
C LYS A 70 12.03 10.70 23.08
N ASN A 71 12.71 10.60 21.95
CA ASN A 71 13.85 11.45 21.60
C ASN A 71 13.44 12.66 20.74
N ASN A 72 12.14 12.96 20.59
CA ASN A 72 11.58 14.01 19.74
C ASN A 72 12.04 13.93 18.27
N ARG A 73 12.23 12.72 17.74
CA ARG A 73 12.67 12.45 16.37
C ARG A 73 11.47 12.18 15.47
N ILE A 74 11.58 12.61 14.22
CA ILE A 74 10.56 12.39 13.18
C ILE A 74 10.76 10.99 12.59
N THR A 75 9.71 10.16 12.64
CA THR A 75 9.71 8.83 12.01
C THR A 75 8.80 8.82 10.79
N VAL A 76 9.32 8.38 9.65
CA VAL A 76 8.53 8.08 8.45
C VAL A 76 8.34 6.57 8.32
N ARG A 77 7.09 6.13 8.28
CA ARG A 77 6.71 4.75 7.94
C ARG A 77 6.34 4.70 6.45
N LEU A 78 7.28 4.28 5.61
CA LEU A 78 7.16 4.32 4.15
C LEU A 78 6.54 3.03 3.61
N HIS A 79 5.37 3.14 3.00
CA HIS A 79 4.60 2.04 2.41
C HIS A 79 4.60 2.10 0.90
N THR A 80 4.47 0.95 0.25
CA THR A 80 4.29 0.84 -1.22
C THR A 80 2.95 1.45 -1.64
N GLY A 81 2.91 2.10 -2.78
CA GLY A 81 1.67 2.66 -3.33
C GLY A 81 1.05 3.69 -2.40
N ASP A 82 -0.16 3.39 -1.94
CA ASP A 82 -0.92 4.15 -0.95
C ASP A 82 -1.11 3.32 0.32
N PRO A 83 -0.82 3.84 1.52
CA PRO A 83 -0.96 3.11 2.77
C PRO A 83 -2.38 2.62 3.06
N CYS A 84 -3.42 3.33 2.58
CA CYS A 84 -4.82 2.98 2.84
C CYS A 84 -5.28 1.70 2.13
N LEU A 85 -4.56 1.25 1.09
CA LEU A 85 -4.89 0.04 0.33
C LEU A 85 -3.94 -1.11 0.68
N TYR A 86 -4.41 -2.03 1.52
CA TYR A 86 -3.66 -3.22 1.97
C TYR A 86 -2.31 -2.92 2.65
N GLY A 87 -2.15 -1.70 3.18
CA GLY A 87 -0.92 -1.26 3.85
C GLY A 87 -0.72 -1.82 5.26
N ALA A 88 -1.73 -2.48 5.85
CA ALA A 88 -1.72 -2.99 7.23
C ALA A 88 -1.31 -1.90 8.27
N ILE A 89 -1.79 -0.67 8.05
CA ILE A 89 -1.47 0.47 8.91
C ILE A 89 -2.38 0.57 10.14
N ARG A 90 -3.62 0.05 10.06
CA ARG A 90 -4.60 0.18 11.15
C ARG A 90 -4.08 -0.41 12.46
N GLU A 91 -3.49 -1.60 12.41
CA GLU A 91 -2.93 -2.25 13.59
C GLU A 91 -1.76 -1.45 14.21
N GLN A 92 -0.94 -0.80 13.36
CA GLN A 92 0.13 0.08 13.82
C GLN A 92 -0.46 1.34 14.48
N MET A 93 -1.48 1.97 13.85
CA MET A 93 -2.17 3.13 14.39
C MET A 93 -2.82 2.83 15.75
N ASP A 94 -3.51 1.69 15.90
CA ASP A 94 -4.11 1.25 17.18
C ASP A 94 -3.06 1.14 18.30
N ARG A 95 -1.85 0.68 17.98
CA ARG A 95 -0.75 0.61 18.94
C ARG A 95 -0.20 2.00 19.30
N LEU A 96 -0.11 2.90 18.33
CA LEU A 96 0.32 4.28 18.57
C LEU A 96 -0.73 5.05 19.39
N ASP A 97 -2.03 4.85 19.12
CA ASP A 97 -3.13 5.41 19.91
C ASP A 97 -3.05 4.98 21.37
N ALA A 98 -2.82 3.67 21.62
CA ALA A 98 -2.68 3.12 22.98
C ALA A 98 -1.49 3.72 23.76
N GLU A 99 -0.47 4.20 23.06
CA GLU A 99 0.72 4.82 23.63
C GLU A 99 0.70 6.36 23.57
N SER A 100 -0.40 6.96 23.08
CA SER A 100 -0.56 8.41 22.88
C SER A 100 0.53 9.01 21.99
N ILE A 101 1.01 8.27 21.00
CA ILE A 101 1.98 8.72 20.00
C ILE A 101 1.20 9.30 18.82
N SER A 102 1.46 10.58 18.51
CA SER A 102 0.80 11.27 17.39
C SER A 102 1.31 10.76 16.04
N TYR A 103 0.37 10.60 15.10
CA TYR A 103 0.67 10.21 13.73
C TYR A 103 -0.23 10.93 12.73
N ASP A 104 0.16 10.92 11.47
CA ASP A 104 -0.66 11.29 10.32
C ASP A 104 -0.42 10.35 9.13
N ASP A 105 -1.23 10.50 8.08
CA ASP A 105 -1.11 9.75 6.85
C ASP A 105 -0.97 10.69 5.64
N THR A 106 0.00 10.39 4.79
CA THR A 106 0.23 11.06 3.51
C THR A 106 -0.04 10.07 2.38
N PRO A 107 -1.12 10.27 1.59
CA PRO A 107 -1.47 9.35 0.52
C PRO A 107 -0.37 9.25 -0.54
N GLY A 108 -0.34 8.13 -1.23
CA GLY A 108 0.54 7.89 -2.36
C GLY A 108 -0.24 7.54 -3.62
N VAL A 109 0.44 7.52 -4.76
CA VAL A 109 -0.13 7.00 -6.02
C VAL A 109 -0.17 5.47 -5.91
N SER A 110 -1.37 4.90 -5.88
CA SER A 110 -1.53 3.45 -5.80
C SER A 110 -1.04 2.74 -7.06
N SER A 111 -0.60 1.49 -6.91
CA SER A 111 -0.08 0.67 -8.01
C SER A 111 -1.06 0.49 -9.17
N PHE A 112 -2.37 0.44 -8.91
CA PHE A 112 -3.36 0.33 -9.99
C PHE A 112 -3.43 1.62 -10.84
N CYS A 113 -3.24 2.79 -10.24
CA CYS A 113 -3.13 4.04 -10.99
C CYS A 113 -1.84 4.06 -11.84
N GLY A 114 -0.73 3.57 -11.28
CA GLY A 114 0.52 3.40 -12.02
C GLY A 114 0.40 2.42 -13.18
N ALA A 115 -0.32 1.32 -12.98
CA ALA A 115 -0.60 0.34 -14.04
C ALA A 115 -1.45 0.94 -15.17
N ALA A 116 -2.52 1.67 -14.83
CA ALA A 116 -3.34 2.37 -15.83
C ALA A 116 -2.51 3.34 -16.69
N ALA A 117 -1.65 4.13 -16.04
CA ALA A 117 -0.77 5.06 -16.73
C ALA A 117 0.22 4.34 -17.68
N ALA A 118 0.82 3.25 -17.23
CA ALA A 118 1.75 2.45 -18.04
C ALA A 118 1.06 1.78 -19.25
N LEU A 119 -0.22 1.45 -19.13
CA LEU A 119 -1.03 0.85 -20.20
C LEU A 119 -1.76 1.88 -21.04
N ASN A 120 -1.69 3.17 -20.73
CA ASN A 120 -2.52 4.23 -21.31
C ASN A 120 -4.01 3.88 -21.28
N ALA A 121 -4.47 3.32 -20.16
CA ALA A 121 -5.82 2.80 -19.99
C ALA A 121 -6.63 3.66 -19.01
N GLU A 122 -7.93 3.76 -19.27
CA GLU A 122 -8.92 4.29 -18.34
C GLU A 122 -9.80 3.15 -17.84
N TYR A 123 -10.03 3.08 -16.53
CA TYR A 123 -10.84 2.01 -15.94
C TYR A 123 -12.34 2.22 -16.04
N THR A 124 -12.77 3.47 -16.28
CA THR A 124 -14.18 3.87 -16.26
C THR A 124 -14.62 4.30 -17.65
N LEU A 125 -14.93 3.34 -18.53
CA LEU A 125 -15.32 3.58 -19.91
C LEU A 125 -16.84 3.61 -20.07
N PRO A 126 -17.42 4.65 -20.73
CA PRO A 126 -18.84 4.67 -21.07
C PRO A 126 -19.25 3.41 -21.85
N SER A 127 -20.38 2.84 -21.52
CA SER A 127 -20.95 1.64 -22.15
C SER A 127 -20.12 0.36 -22.01
N VAL A 128 -18.99 0.38 -21.26
CA VAL A 128 -18.18 -0.79 -20.94
C VAL A 128 -18.26 -1.07 -19.45
N SER A 129 -17.68 -0.22 -18.64
CA SER A 129 -17.76 -0.29 -17.17
C SER A 129 -17.55 1.08 -16.55
N GLN A 130 -18.45 1.49 -15.68
CA GLN A 130 -18.38 2.75 -14.92
C GLN A 130 -17.99 2.51 -13.46
N THR A 131 -17.76 1.26 -13.09
CA THR A 131 -17.47 0.83 -11.72
C THR A 131 -16.11 0.17 -11.66
N VAL A 132 -15.33 0.49 -10.63
CA VAL A 132 -14.05 -0.18 -10.33
C VAL A 132 -14.18 -0.88 -8.98
N ILE A 133 -14.01 -2.19 -8.97
CA ILE A 133 -13.98 -3.00 -7.75
C ILE A 133 -12.51 -3.24 -7.39
N ILE A 134 -12.08 -2.74 -6.24
CA ILE A 134 -10.75 -2.99 -5.70
C ILE A 134 -10.88 -4.10 -4.67
N THR A 135 -10.22 -5.23 -4.90
CA THR A 135 -10.32 -6.42 -4.05
C THR A 135 -9.02 -7.23 -4.05
N ARG A 136 -9.03 -8.36 -3.38
CA ARG A 136 -8.00 -9.39 -3.44
C ARG A 136 -8.64 -10.77 -3.48
N MET A 137 -7.92 -11.75 -3.99
CA MET A 137 -8.33 -13.13 -3.82
C MET A 137 -8.06 -13.61 -2.40
N GLU A 138 -8.88 -14.50 -1.89
CA GLU A 138 -8.64 -15.20 -0.64
C GLU A 138 -7.31 -15.97 -0.70
N GLY A 139 -6.52 -15.85 0.35
CA GLY A 139 -5.23 -16.52 0.50
C GLY A 139 -5.07 -17.04 1.93
N ARG A 140 -3.97 -16.70 2.59
CA ARG A 140 -3.76 -17.05 4.01
C ARG A 140 -4.79 -16.40 4.93
N THR A 141 -5.28 -15.22 4.56
CA THR A 141 -6.32 -14.51 5.29
C THR A 141 -7.62 -14.67 4.52
N PRO A 142 -8.70 -15.09 5.18
CA PRO A 142 -10.01 -15.24 4.54
C PRO A 142 -10.57 -13.87 4.09
N VAL A 143 -11.52 -13.90 3.19
CA VAL A 143 -12.38 -12.78 2.82
C VAL A 143 -13.81 -13.09 3.23
N PRO A 144 -14.65 -12.08 3.54
CA PRO A 144 -16.08 -12.29 3.77
C PRO A 144 -16.75 -13.03 2.60
N GLU A 145 -17.76 -13.84 2.86
CA GLU A 145 -18.40 -14.67 1.84
C GLU A 145 -18.94 -13.86 0.65
N ASN A 146 -19.51 -12.70 0.91
CA ASN A 146 -20.03 -11.78 -0.11
C ASN A 146 -18.94 -10.99 -0.85
N GLU A 147 -17.69 -11.05 -0.39
CA GLU A 147 -16.53 -10.43 -1.01
C GLU A 147 -15.64 -11.42 -1.74
N LYS A 148 -16.04 -12.67 -1.82
CA LYS A 148 -15.35 -13.68 -2.64
C LYS A 148 -15.31 -13.25 -4.09
N LEU A 149 -14.20 -13.54 -4.76
CA LEU A 149 -13.95 -13.08 -6.13
C LEU A 149 -15.06 -13.54 -7.10
N GLN A 150 -15.60 -14.74 -6.91
CA GLN A 150 -16.72 -15.27 -7.70
C GLN A 150 -17.98 -14.41 -7.54
N SER A 151 -18.28 -13.98 -6.30
CA SER A 151 -19.43 -13.10 -6.03
C SER A 151 -19.26 -11.74 -6.67
N LEU A 152 -18.09 -11.13 -6.52
CA LEU A 152 -17.78 -9.82 -7.11
C LEU A 152 -17.73 -9.89 -8.64
N ALA A 153 -17.30 -11.00 -9.23
CA ALA A 153 -17.22 -11.20 -10.66
C ALA A 153 -18.59 -11.16 -11.36
N THR A 154 -19.69 -11.40 -10.64
CA THR A 154 -21.04 -11.32 -11.21
C THR A 154 -21.44 -9.90 -11.66
N HIS A 155 -20.77 -8.87 -11.14
CA HIS A 155 -21.05 -7.48 -11.50
C HIS A 155 -20.52 -7.08 -12.89
N GLY A 156 -19.57 -7.82 -13.48
CA GLY A 156 -18.96 -7.46 -14.77
C GLY A 156 -18.26 -6.10 -14.77
N ALA A 157 -17.87 -5.61 -13.60
CA ALA A 157 -17.20 -4.31 -13.42
C ALA A 157 -15.69 -4.41 -13.73
N THR A 158 -15.03 -3.29 -13.98
CA THR A 158 -13.55 -3.29 -13.99
C THR A 158 -13.04 -3.75 -12.62
N MET A 159 -12.12 -4.71 -12.57
CA MET A 159 -11.59 -5.23 -11.31
C MET A 159 -10.09 -4.98 -11.19
N VAL A 160 -9.70 -4.50 -10.01
CA VAL A 160 -8.32 -4.38 -9.56
C VAL A 160 -8.09 -5.40 -8.44
N ILE A 161 -7.29 -6.44 -8.73
CA ILE A 161 -7.11 -7.57 -7.83
C ILE A 161 -5.70 -7.54 -7.25
N PHE A 162 -5.58 -7.07 -6.00
CA PHE A 162 -4.32 -6.97 -5.27
C PHE A 162 -3.84 -8.31 -4.71
N LEU A 163 -2.55 -8.41 -4.39
CA LEU A 163 -1.95 -9.52 -3.63
C LEU A 163 -2.19 -10.92 -4.20
N SER A 164 -2.55 -11.03 -5.49
CA SER A 164 -3.04 -12.27 -6.07
C SER A 164 -2.21 -12.79 -7.26
N ILE A 165 -1.03 -12.21 -7.51
CA ILE A 165 -0.20 -12.60 -8.67
C ILE A 165 0.24 -14.08 -8.63
N GLY A 166 0.49 -14.63 -7.44
CA GLY A 166 0.79 -16.04 -7.26
C GLY A 166 -0.42 -16.98 -7.41
N LEU A 167 -1.62 -16.44 -7.63
CA LEU A 167 -2.89 -17.17 -7.74
C LEU A 167 -3.59 -16.86 -9.08
N VAL A 168 -2.85 -16.41 -10.10
CA VAL A 168 -3.42 -15.89 -11.36
C VAL A 168 -4.36 -16.88 -12.05
N ASP A 169 -4.04 -18.17 -12.06
CA ASP A 169 -4.88 -19.20 -12.66
C ASP A 169 -6.22 -19.34 -11.90
N GLN A 170 -6.18 -19.28 -10.58
CA GLN A 170 -7.37 -19.33 -9.72
C GLN A 170 -8.22 -18.06 -9.88
N VAL A 171 -7.57 -16.90 -10.00
CA VAL A 171 -8.23 -15.63 -10.31
C VAL A 171 -8.98 -15.74 -11.65
N GLN A 172 -8.31 -16.22 -12.68
CA GLN A 172 -8.94 -16.40 -13.99
C GLN A 172 -10.16 -17.32 -13.93
N GLN A 173 -10.03 -18.47 -13.25
CA GLN A 173 -11.15 -19.40 -13.07
C GLN A 173 -12.33 -18.77 -12.33
N ALA A 174 -12.06 -18.00 -11.28
CA ALA A 174 -13.10 -17.31 -10.51
C ALA A 174 -13.82 -16.24 -11.36
N LEU A 175 -13.10 -15.50 -12.17
CA LEU A 175 -13.67 -14.50 -13.07
C LEU A 175 -14.55 -15.12 -14.17
N LEU A 176 -14.11 -16.24 -14.76
CA LEU A 176 -14.87 -16.98 -15.79
C LEU A 176 -16.15 -17.62 -15.26
N GLN A 177 -16.29 -17.80 -13.95
CA GLN A 177 -17.55 -18.23 -13.31
C GLN A 177 -18.56 -17.09 -13.14
N GLY A 178 -18.14 -15.85 -13.33
CA GLY A 178 -18.96 -14.64 -13.23
C GLY A 178 -19.39 -14.11 -14.60
N ALA A 179 -19.33 -12.79 -14.78
CA ALA A 179 -19.74 -12.10 -16.00
C ALA A 179 -18.61 -11.91 -17.04
N TYR A 180 -17.42 -12.46 -16.80
CA TYR A 180 -16.28 -12.29 -17.70
C TYR A 180 -16.19 -13.47 -18.67
N THR A 181 -15.72 -13.19 -19.89
CA THR A 181 -15.48 -14.20 -20.93
C THR A 181 -14.00 -14.32 -21.22
N ALA A 182 -13.56 -15.52 -21.63
CA ALA A 182 -12.23 -15.67 -22.20
C ALA A 182 -12.22 -14.96 -23.57
N SER A 183 -11.28 -14.02 -23.75
CA SER A 183 -11.04 -13.32 -25.01
C SER A 183 -9.92 -13.99 -25.78
#